data_b275307b6cc462ff686223d435ec947c
#
_entry.id   b275307b6cc462ff686223d435ec947c
#
_cell.length_a   1.000
_cell.length_b   1.000
_cell.length_c   1.000
_cell.angle_alpha   90.00
_cell.angle_beta   90.00
_cell.angle_gamma   90.00
#
_symmetry.space_group_name_H-M   'P 1'
#
loop_
_entity.id
_entity.type
_entity.pdbx_description
1 polymer ?
#
loop_
_entity_poly.entity_id
_entity_poly.type
_entity_poly.pdbx_seq_one_letter_code
_entity_poly.pdbx_strand_id
1 'polypeptide(L)'
;MTDAGPTEWSTGAPGVGPWAGELPDDPRYDPELLREGDTRNVVDAYRYWTREAIIADIDRRRHALHIAIENFGNDANIGAVVRTANAFAADTVHIVGRLRWNRRGAMVTARYPRRRHHAHTATPLVFSA
;
A
#
# COMPACT_ATOMS: atom_id res chain seq x y z
N MET A 1 21.50 24.96 4.00
CA MET A 1 20.22 24.28 3.95
C MET A 1 20.39 22.94 4.63
N THR A 2 20.02 22.86 5.89
CA THR A 2 20.08 21.60 6.64
C THR A 2 18.96 20.71 6.15
N ASP A 3 19.33 19.63 5.48
CA ASP A 3 18.43 18.56 5.14
C ASP A 3 17.97 17.90 6.46
N ALA A 4 16.83 18.34 6.99
CA ALA A 4 16.22 17.75 8.16
C ALA A 4 15.51 16.47 7.73
N GLY A 5 16.31 15.42 7.56
CA GLY A 5 15.78 14.09 7.33
C GLY A 5 15.12 13.52 8.58
N PRO A 6 14.40 12.40 8.45
CA PRO A 6 13.79 11.73 9.60
C PRO A 6 14.85 11.39 10.66
N THR A 7 14.58 11.78 11.90
CA THR A 7 15.44 11.43 13.04
C THR A 7 15.40 9.91 13.25
N GLU A 8 16.55 9.28 13.38
CA GLU A 8 16.61 7.85 13.73
C GLU A 8 15.86 7.61 15.06
N TRP A 9 14.79 6.85 14.96
CA TRP A 9 14.01 6.42 16.12
C TRP A 9 14.78 5.34 16.86
N SER A 10 15.01 5.55 18.15
CA SER A 10 15.83 4.67 18.95
C SER A 10 15.38 3.20 18.93
N THR A 11 16.34 2.34 18.66
CA THR A 11 16.44 0.93 19.04
C THR A 11 15.18 0.07 18.90
N GLY A 12 14.98 -0.50 17.72
CA GLY A 12 14.13 -1.67 17.53
C GLY A 12 12.65 -1.41 17.24
N ALA A 13 12.17 -0.19 17.33
CA ALA A 13 10.81 0.14 16.88
C ALA A 13 10.76 0.31 15.35
N PRO A 14 9.78 -0.28 14.65
CA PRO A 14 9.64 -0.08 13.22
C PRO A 14 9.24 1.37 12.91
N GLY A 15 9.82 1.94 11.83
CA GLY A 15 9.45 3.26 11.36
C GLY A 15 10.44 4.36 11.71
N VAL A 16 9.96 5.60 11.72
CA VAL A 16 10.74 6.81 11.99
C VAL A 16 10.06 7.65 13.08
N GLY A 17 10.85 8.38 13.84
CA GLY A 17 10.37 9.28 14.89
C GLY A 17 9.72 10.55 14.35
N PRO A 18 9.37 11.48 15.25
CA PRO A 18 8.87 12.80 14.87
C PRO A 18 9.82 13.53 13.93
N TRP A 19 9.25 14.36 13.07
CA TRP A 19 10.03 15.16 12.14
C TRP A 19 10.95 16.12 12.88
N ALA A 20 12.21 16.17 12.48
CA ALA A 20 13.20 17.08 13.02
C ALA A 20 13.43 18.26 12.09
N GLY A 21 13.36 19.49 12.63
CA GLY A 21 13.57 20.71 11.89
C GLY A 21 12.30 21.42 11.46
N GLU A 22 12.39 22.29 10.47
CA GLU A 22 11.27 23.05 9.95
C GLU A 22 10.23 22.14 9.29
N LEU A 23 8.97 22.32 9.64
CA LEU A 23 7.89 21.52 9.07
C LEU A 23 7.71 21.81 7.58
N PRO A 24 7.58 20.77 6.73
CA PRO A 24 7.37 20.97 5.32
C PRO A 24 6.02 21.66 5.05
N ASP A 25 6.03 22.70 4.24
CA ASP A 25 4.80 23.33 3.72
C ASP A 25 4.36 22.60 2.43
N ASP A 26 3.85 21.39 2.61
CA ASP A 26 3.47 20.50 1.52
C ASP A 26 2.22 19.71 1.94
N PRO A 27 1.09 19.80 1.21
CA PRO A 27 -0.16 19.14 1.57
C PRO A 27 -0.09 17.60 1.51
N ARG A 28 0.97 17.02 0.94
CA ARG A 28 1.17 15.56 0.95
C ARG A 28 1.48 15.02 2.33
N TYR A 29 2.06 15.85 3.21
CA TYR A 29 2.45 15.43 4.54
C TYR A 29 1.29 15.46 5.52
N ASP A 30 1.26 14.49 6.41
CA ASP A 30 0.29 14.36 7.49
C ASP A 30 0.83 15.05 8.75
N PRO A 31 0.15 16.10 9.25
CA PRO A 31 0.62 16.83 10.43
C PRO A 31 0.75 15.96 11.69
N GLU A 32 -0.09 14.94 11.82
CA GLU A 32 -0.03 14.01 12.95
C GLU A 32 1.21 13.13 12.88
N LEU A 33 1.50 12.58 11.70
CA LEU A 33 2.69 11.77 11.49
C LEU A 33 3.99 12.58 11.64
N LEU A 34 3.99 13.84 11.21
CA LEU A 34 5.13 14.74 11.43
C LEU A 34 5.38 14.96 12.92
N ARG A 35 4.33 15.08 13.72
CA ARG A 35 4.43 15.33 15.17
C ARG A 35 4.78 14.08 15.99
N GLU A 36 4.19 12.94 15.62
CA GLU A 36 4.27 11.71 16.44
C GLU A 36 5.23 10.66 15.89
N GLY A 37 5.64 10.79 14.64
CA GLY A 37 6.42 9.81 13.91
C GLY A 37 5.58 8.92 13.01
N ASP A 38 6.24 8.16 12.15
CA ASP A 38 5.59 7.27 11.18
C ASP A 38 6.08 5.83 11.35
N THR A 39 5.27 5.01 12.00
CA THR A 39 5.54 3.59 12.25
C THR A 39 4.94 2.67 11.19
N ARG A 40 4.33 3.24 10.15
CA ARG A 40 3.72 2.46 9.08
C ARG A 40 4.77 1.72 8.26
N ASN A 41 4.38 0.57 7.71
CA ASN A 41 5.22 -0.17 6.77
C ASN A 41 5.09 0.44 5.36
N VAL A 42 5.80 1.53 5.12
CA VAL A 42 5.89 2.23 3.84
C VAL A 42 7.35 2.42 3.47
N VAL A 43 7.64 2.59 2.18
CA VAL A 43 8.97 2.96 1.73
C VAL A 43 9.34 4.36 2.22
N ASP A 44 10.62 4.64 2.37
CA ASP A 44 11.10 5.90 2.96
C ASP A 44 10.61 7.14 2.21
N ALA A 45 10.46 7.05 0.90
CA ALA A 45 9.93 8.13 0.07
C ALA A 45 8.50 8.56 0.45
N TYR A 46 7.75 7.71 1.14
CA TYR A 46 6.37 7.98 1.58
C TYR A 46 6.25 8.25 3.07
N ARG A 47 7.37 8.34 3.79
CA ARG A 47 7.35 8.67 5.21
C ARG A 47 6.64 9.99 5.43
N TYR A 48 5.80 10.02 6.44
CA TYR A 48 4.96 11.14 6.84
C TYR A 48 3.90 11.60 5.82
N TRP A 49 3.79 10.94 4.64
CA TRP A 49 2.76 11.31 3.68
C TRP A 49 1.38 10.86 4.13
N THR A 50 0.35 11.64 3.76
CA THR A 50 -1.03 11.19 3.90
C THR A 50 -1.27 9.94 3.06
N ARG A 51 -2.21 9.11 3.49
CA ARG A 51 -2.59 7.90 2.72
C ARG A 51 -3.08 8.26 1.32
N GLU A 52 -3.83 9.33 1.21
CA GLU A 52 -4.38 9.84 -0.05
C GLU A 52 -3.27 10.27 -1.01
N ALA A 53 -2.25 10.96 -0.52
CA ALA A 53 -1.09 11.36 -1.33
C ALA A 53 -0.30 10.14 -1.83
N ILE A 54 -0.12 9.13 -0.99
CA ILE A 54 0.54 7.87 -1.38
C ILE A 54 -0.26 7.17 -2.48
N ILE A 55 -1.58 7.04 -2.32
CA ILE A 55 -2.45 6.41 -3.33
C ILE A 55 -2.38 7.17 -4.65
N ALA A 56 -2.45 8.50 -4.61
CA ALA A 56 -2.38 9.33 -5.81
C ALA A 56 -1.04 9.18 -6.55
N ASP A 57 0.06 9.07 -5.81
CA ASP A 57 1.38 8.86 -6.42
C ASP A 57 1.53 7.46 -7.02
N ILE A 58 1.05 6.44 -6.33
CA ILE A 58 1.03 5.06 -6.85
C ILE A 58 0.14 4.99 -8.10
N ASP A 59 -1.02 5.61 -8.08
CA ASP A 59 -1.96 5.60 -9.22
C ASP A 59 -1.35 6.20 -10.49
N ARG A 60 -0.49 7.21 -10.36
CA ARG A 60 0.25 7.78 -11.51
C ARG A 60 1.27 6.81 -12.12
N ARG A 61 1.76 5.86 -11.32
CA ARG A 61 2.84 4.92 -11.71
C ARG A 61 2.34 3.52 -11.98
N ARG A 62 1.03 3.28 -11.89
CA ARG A 62 0.46 1.96 -12.15
C ARG A 62 0.66 1.53 -13.59
N HIS A 63 1.06 0.28 -13.75
CA HIS A 63 1.06 -0.39 -15.03
C HIS A 63 -0.34 -0.93 -15.32
N ALA A 64 -0.73 -0.97 -16.60
CA ALA A 64 -2.01 -1.55 -17.05
C ALA A 64 -2.02 -3.09 -16.91
N LEU A 65 -1.47 -3.59 -15.80
CA LEU A 65 -1.39 -5.01 -15.48
C LEU A 65 -2.50 -5.36 -14.49
N HIS A 66 -3.35 -6.30 -14.86
CA HIS A 66 -4.33 -6.91 -13.99
C HIS A 66 -3.88 -8.32 -13.61
N ILE A 67 -4.02 -8.65 -12.35
CA ILE A 67 -3.73 -9.98 -11.81
C ILE A 67 -5.04 -10.57 -11.33
N ALA A 68 -5.37 -11.78 -11.79
CA ALA A 68 -6.54 -12.51 -11.33
C ALA A 68 -6.11 -13.79 -10.61
N ILE A 69 -6.66 -14.01 -9.43
CA ILE A 69 -6.41 -15.22 -8.64
C ILE A 69 -7.72 -15.85 -8.21
N GLU A 70 -7.77 -17.16 -8.23
CA GLU A 70 -8.85 -17.90 -7.62
C GLU A 70 -8.64 -18.02 -6.10
N ASN A 71 -9.69 -17.75 -5.33
CA ASN A 71 -9.64 -17.92 -3.88
C ASN A 71 -9.79 -19.40 -3.52
N PHE A 72 -8.67 -20.05 -3.29
CA PHE A 72 -8.55 -21.46 -2.89
C PHE A 72 -8.47 -21.67 -1.36
N GLY A 73 -8.84 -20.65 -0.58
CA GLY A 73 -8.92 -20.76 0.88
C GLY A 73 -7.61 -20.56 1.65
N ASN A 74 -6.52 -20.14 0.98
CA ASN A 74 -5.26 -19.81 1.65
C ASN A 74 -5.02 -18.31 1.66
N ASP A 75 -5.44 -17.66 2.75
CA ASP A 75 -5.34 -16.21 2.91
C ASP A 75 -3.89 -15.69 2.87
N ALA A 76 -2.93 -16.48 3.36
CA ALA A 76 -1.52 -16.09 3.35
C ALA A 76 -0.96 -16.01 1.92
N ASN A 77 -1.33 -16.97 1.06
CA ASN A 77 -0.91 -16.97 -0.34
C ASN A 77 -1.57 -15.83 -1.12
N ILE A 78 -2.85 -15.57 -0.89
CA ILE A 78 -3.55 -14.42 -1.50
C ILE A 78 -2.88 -13.13 -1.04
N GLY A 79 -2.56 -13.01 0.24
CA GLY A 79 -1.83 -11.87 0.78
C GLY A 79 -0.46 -11.67 0.14
N ALA A 80 0.28 -12.75 -0.12
CA ALA A 80 1.55 -12.71 -0.82
C ALA A 80 1.41 -12.19 -2.26
N VAL A 81 0.40 -12.66 -2.99
CA VAL A 81 0.10 -12.16 -4.35
C VAL A 81 -0.24 -10.67 -4.34
N VAL A 82 -1.07 -10.22 -3.39
CA VAL A 82 -1.44 -8.80 -3.27
C VAL A 82 -0.22 -7.94 -2.96
N ARG A 83 0.68 -8.37 -2.09
CA ARG A 83 1.93 -7.64 -1.81
C ARG A 83 2.83 -7.56 -3.04
N THR A 84 2.99 -8.66 -3.74
CA THR A 84 3.79 -8.72 -4.98
C THR A 84 3.20 -7.81 -6.06
N ALA A 85 1.88 -7.87 -6.28
CA ALA A 85 1.18 -7.00 -7.21
C ALA A 85 1.39 -5.52 -6.89
N ASN A 86 1.37 -5.17 -5.59
CA ASN A 86 1.63 -3.80 -5.15
C ASN A 86 3.09 -3.38 -5.42
N ALA A 87 4.06 -4.28 -5.19
CA ALA A 87 5.47 -4.00 -5.45
C ALA A 87 5.75 -3.73 -6.94
N PHE A 88 5.03 -4.39 -7.84
CA PHE A 88 5.10 -4.17 -9.29
C PHE A 88 4.15 -3.08 -9.81
N ALA A 89 3.50 -2.32 -8.94
CA ALA A 89 2.55 -1.28 -9.29
C ALA A 89 1.45 -1.77 -10.28
N ALA A 90 0.96 -2.99 -10.10
CA ALA A 90 -0.17 -3.50 -10.86
C ALA A 90 -1.41 -2.64 -10.63
N ASP A 91 -2.23 -2.46 -11.67
CA ASP A 91 -3.43 -1.62 -11.57
C ASP A 91 -4.46 -2.24 -10.63
N THR A 92 -4.83 -3.48 -10.86
CA THR A 92 -5.89 -4.13 -10.10
C THR A 92 -5.60 -5.61 -9.85
N VAL A 93 -5.92 -6.07 -8.65
CA VAL A 93 -5.94 -7.49 -8.30
C VAL A 93 -7.40 -7.95 -8.22
N HIS A 94 -7.76 -8.95 -9.00
CA HIS A 94 -9.06 -9.59 -9.00
C HIS A 94 -9.00 -10.88 -8.17
N ILE A 95 -9.84 -10.99 -7.17
CA ILE A 95 -9.98 -12.19 -6.35
C ILE A 95 -11.31 -12.84 -6.73
N VAL A 96 -11.24 -14.03 -7.30
CA VAL A 96 -12.40 -14.78 -7.81
C VAL A 96 -12.75 -15.91 -6.85
N GLY A 97 -14.01 -16.06 -6.50
CA GLY A 97 -14.49 -17.13 -5.63
C GLY A 97 -15.44 -16.66 -4.54
N ARG A 98 -16.14 -17.61 -3.92
CA ARG A 98 -17.16 -17.32 -2.91
C ARG A 98 -16.59 -17.04 -1.53
N LEU A 99 -15.36 -17.51 -1.25
CA LEU A 99 -14.72 -17.33 0.05
C LEU A 99 -14.29 -15.88 0.25
N ARG A 100 -14.57 -15.35 1.42
CA ARG A 100 -14.05 -14.04 1.82
C ARG A 100 -12.58 -14.18 2.21
N TRP A 101 -11.75 -13.35 1.65
CA TRP A 101 -10.34 -13.31 2.00
C TRP A 101 -10.11 -12.47 3.26
N ASN A 102 -9.30 -13.02 4.19
CA ASN A 102 -8.85 -12.28 5.37
C ASN A 102 -7.65 -11.39 5.00
N ARG A 103 -7.83 -10.09 5.06
CA ARG A 103 -6.84 -9.09 4.67
C ARG A 103 -5.58 -9.06 5.54
N ARG A 104 -5.59 -9.71 6.70
CA ARG A 104 -4.42 -9.74 7.60
C ARG A 104 -3.17 -10.31 6.93
N GLY A 105 -3.31 -11.25 6.02
CA GLY A 105 -2.20 -11.84 5.27
C GLY A 105 -1.46 -10.87 4.35
N ALA A 106 -2.06 -9.78 3.94
CA ALA A 106 -1.43 -8.75 3.10
C ALA A 106 -0.84 -7.58 3.91
N MET A 107 -0.97 -7.62 5.23
CA MET A 107 -0.50 -6.56 6.13
C MET A 107 -1.01 -5.17 5.69
N VAL A 108 -0.25 -4.12 5.96
CA VAL A 108 -0.61 -2.74 5.63
C VAL A 108 -0.66 -2.47 4.13
N THR A 109 0.12 -3.19 3.32
CA THR A 109 0.18 -3.01 1.86
C THR A 109 -1.16 -3.27 1.16
N ALA A 110 -2.06 -4.05 1.78
CA ALA A 110 -3.41 -4.27 1.26
C ALA A 110 -4.27 -3.00 1.18
N ARG A 111 -3.83 -1.89 1.76
CA ARG A 111 -4.56 -0.61 1.76
C ARG A 111 -4.39 0.20 0.48
N TYR A 112 -3.33 -0.04 -0.27
CA TYR A 112 -2.95 0.78 -1.42
C TYR A 112 -3.38 0.22 -2.79
N PRO A 113 -3.31 -1.11 -3.07
CA PRO A 113 -3.70 -1.63 -4.37
C PRO A 113 -5.21 -1.60 -4.58
N ARG A 114 -5.64 -1.39 -5.81
CA ARG A 114 -7.02 -1.59 -6.21
C ARG A 114 -7.34 -3.08 -6.19
N ARG A 115 -8.47 -3.43 -5.60
CA ARG A 115 -8.91 -4.83 -5.48
C ARG A 115 -10.37 -4.97 -5.86
N ARG A 116 -10.66 -6.00 -6.65
CA ARG A 116 -12.02 -6.38 -7.01
C ARG A 116 -12.26 -7.83 -6.58
N HIS A 117 -13.36 -8.07 -5.92
CA HIS A 117 -13.82 -9.40 -5.55
C HIS A 117 -14.97 -9.80 -6.47
N HIS A 118 -14.85 -11.00 -7.06
CA HIS A 118 -15.85 -11.59 -7.94
C HIS A 118 -16.34 -12.90 -7.33
N ALA A 119 -17.63 -13.00 -7.06
CA ALA A 119 -18.21 -14.18 -6.41
C ALA A 119 -18.28 -15.41 -7.32
N HIS A 120 -18.15 -15.22 -8.64
CA HIS A 120 -18.28 -16.28 -9.64
C HIS A 120 -17.30 -16.12 -10.79
N THR A 121 -16.83 -17.26 -11.32
CA THR A 121 -15.96 -17.32 -12.51
C THR A 121 -16.72 -17.09 -13.82
N ALA A 122 -18.06 -17.06 -13.80
CA ALA A 122 -18.89 -16.91 -14.99
C ALA A 122 -18.94 -15.48 -15.57
N THR A 123 -18.35 -14.50 -14.89
CA THR A 123 -18.13 -13.19 -15.50
C THR A 123 -16.84 -13.26 -16.30
N PRO A 124 -16.89 -13.17 -17.64
CA PRO A 124 -15.66 -13.19 -18.43
C PRO A 124 -14.77 -12.03 -17.94
N LEU A 125 -13.55 -12.37 -17.53
CA LEU A 125 -12.52 -11.38 -17.31
C LEU A 125 -12.18 -10.81 -18.69
N VAL A 126 -12.84 -9.72 -19.06
CA VAL A 126 -12.49 -9.00 -20.28
C VAL A 126 -11.19 -8.27 -19.99
N PHE A 127 -10.10 -8.84 -20.42
CA PHE A 127 -8.84 -8.14 -20.48
C PHE A 127 -8.92 -7.16 -21.66
N SER A 128 -9.13 -5.88 -21.38
CA SER A 128 -8.88 -4.85 -22.37
C SER A 128 -7.36 -4.71 -22.49
N ALA A 129 -6.87 -5.05 -23.65
CA ALA A 129 -5.49 -4.74 -24.02
C ALA A 129 -5.30 -3.22 -24.12
#